data_f9472bc8abc4cbf46fc4a1aef6026b97
#
_entry.id   f9472bc8abc4cbf46fc4a1aef6026b97
#
_cell.length_a   1.000
_cell.length_b   1.000
_cell.length_c   1.000
_cell.angle_alpha   90.00
_cell.angle_beta   90.00
_cell.angle_gamma   90.00
#
_symmetry.space_group_name_H-M   'P 1'
#
loop_
_entity.id
_entity.type
_entity.pdbx_description
1 polymer ?
#
loop_
_entity_poly.entity_id
_entity_poly.type
_entity_poly.pdbx_seq_one_letter_code
_entity_poly.pdbx_strand_id
1 'polypeptide(L)'
;MDNLDYGVVGNCKTAALISKEGSIDWLCFPVFDSPSVFSKLLDNDKGGSFSFIVSDGYRITQNYFKETNILGTRFASDEGVFEVLDFMPRYKTREDEYYIPSEIYRYVRLIEGKPRFRINYTPVMNYARDSVIHKKFTDFIRTFSLADGTDNIYLYSSIDFDSILNQEEIILEQDQYMLLSYSQKLANIDIDRAYLEYQRTKIYWLNWNNRSRKFVEYNDYICRSLLALKLMCYESSGAIMAALTTSIPETIGEVRNWDYRFCWIRDASMSIETLIELGHHSTAKRFMSFVKDILKSKSDSLQIMYGIDGSRTLKEEILPHLAGYENSQPVRIGNAAYFQKQNDTFGYLMDVIHSYYFRFPGTLGELEEMWEVVKSIIRTVYIVWRNPDQSIWEFRNIEKHFVFSKVMCWVALDRAIEIAKLLNQADYVSAWQKEAMAIKEDVMLNGWNDQIQSFTQAYDNTHMDSSLLLMEQYGFIDAGNDRYIKTVKRIKDELYHNGLMYRYKVDDDFGLPSSAFTICTFWLTRALFMIGEKGEARKIFDQLLTYSNHLGLFSEDLDFETKRMMGNFPQAYSHLALIDTALLFSEERKYINFIKP
;
A
#
# COMPACT_ATOMS: atom_id res chain seq x y z
N MET A 1 12.98 -16.47 -13.29
CA MET A 1 12.89 -15.85 -11.96
C MET A 1 11.56 -15.14 -11.92
N ASP A 2 10.78 -15.39 -10.90
CA ASP A 2 9.44 -14.80 -10.79
C ASP A 2 9.56 -13.32 -10.38
N ASN A 3 8.74 -12.47 -10.98
CA ASN A 3 8.82 -10.99 -10.82
C ASN A 3 7.68 -10.46 -9.95
N LEU A 4 7.31 -11.11 -8.85
CA LEU A 4 6.09 -10.79 -8.10
C LEU A 4 4.87 -10.67 -9.04
N ASP A 5 4.74 -11.63 -9.97
CA ASP A 5 3.65 -11.69 -10.96
C ASP A 5 2.34 -12.13 -10.31
N TYR A 6 1.87 -11.30 -9.37
CA TYR A 6 0.62 -11.49 -8.64
C TYR A 6 -0.41 -10.44 -9.00
N GLY A 7 -1.67 -10.88 -9.12
CA GLY A 7 -2.83 -10.01 -9.02
C GLY A 7 -3.30 -9.92 -7.56
N VAL A 8 -3.99 -8.85 -7.22
CA VAL A 8 -4.54 -8.63 -5.88
C VAL A 8 -6.05 -8.48 -5.96
N VAL A 9 -6.77 -9.25 -5.17
CA VAL A 9 -8.21 -9.09 -4.96
C VAL A 9 -8.47 -8.81 -3.49
N GLY A 10 -9.48 -8.00 -3.17
CA GLY A 10 -9.79 -7.65 -1.79
C GLY A 10 -11.05 -6.80 -1.69
N ASN A 11 -11.49 -6.55 -0.46
CA ASN A 11 -12.70 -5.79 -0.18
C ASN A 11 -12.52 -4.66 0.83
N CYS A 12 -11.27 -4.19 1.06
CA CYS A 12 -10.92 -3.20 2.09
C CYS A 12 -11.09 -3.71 3.54
N LYS A 13 -11.15 -5.01 3.74
CA LYS A 13 -11.09 -5.68 5.04
C LYS A 13 -9.97 -6.72 5.06
N THR A 14 -9.82 -7.42 3.96
CA THR A 14 -8.75 -8.38 3.71
C THR A 14 -8.45 -8.43 2.21
N ALA A 15 -7.34 -9.08 1.82
CA ALA A 15 -6.93 -9.26 0.43
C ALA A 15 -6.19 -10.57 0.23
N ALA A 16 -6.22 -11.06 -1.02
CA ALA A 16 -5.47 -12.21 -1.49
C ALA A 16 -4.54 -11.82 -2.63
N LEU A 17 -3.34 -12.41 -2.66
CA LEU A 17 -2.45 -12.38 -3.81
C LEU A 17 -2.61 -13.66 -4.60
N ILE A 18 -2.85 -13.51 -5.90
CA ILE A 18 -3.12 -14.59 -6.84
C ILE A 18 -2.06 -14.56 -7.93
N SER A 19 -1.25 -15.62 -8.02
CA SER A 19 -0.19 -15.73 -9.00
C SER A 19 -0.74 -15.71 -10.42
N LYS A 20 0.11 -15.44 -11.42
CA LYS A 20 -0.29 -15.45 -12.83
C LYS A 20 -0.81 -16.80 -13.31
N GLU A 21 -0.49 -17.87 -12.59
CA GLU A 21 -1.02 -19.24 -12.79
C GLU A 21 -2.36 -19.47 -12.09
N GLY A 22 -2.94 -18.45 -11.43
CA GLY A 22 -4.23 -18.53 -10.75
C GLY A 22 -4.19 -19.22 -9.38
N SER A 23 -3.04 -19.25 -8.71
CA SER A 23 -2.89 -19.76 -7.35
C SER A 23 -3.04 -18.66 -6.32
N ILE A 24 -3.88 -18.85 -5.30
CA ILE A 24 -3.90 -18.00 -4.11
C ILE A 24 -2.72 -18.43 -3.24
N ASP A 25 -1.67 -17.62 -3.19
CA ASP A 25 -0.42 -17.91 -2.49
C ASP A 25 -0.22 -17.05 -1.23
N TRP A 26 -1.07 -16.03 -1.05
CA TRP A 26 -1.12 -15.20 0.15
C TRP A 26 -2.55 -14.78 0.46
N LEU A 27 -3.00 -15.06 1.68
CA LEU A 27 -4.30 -14.62 2.19
C LEU A 27 -4.27 -14.60 3.71
N CYS A 28 -4.64 -13.46 4.30
CA CYS A 28 -4.86 -13.30 5.74
C CYS A 28 -6.35 -13.20 6.03
N PHE A 29 -6.85 -13.96 6.99
CA PHE A 29 -8.22 -13.90 7.48
C PHE A 29 -8.26 -13.78 9.00
N PRO A 30 -9.24 -13.04 9.58
CA PRO A 30 -10.37 -12.33 8.93
C PRO A 30 -10.05 -10.94 8.39
N VAL A 31 -8.89 -10.34 8.75
CA VAL A 31 -8.48 -8.98 8.36
C VAL A 31 -7.04 -8.99 7.85
N PHE A 32 -6.56 -7.87 7.34
CA PHE A 32 -5.26 -7.76 6.66
C PHE A 32 -4.06 -8.20 7.49
N ASP A 33 -3.99 -7.82 8.78
CA ASP A 33 -2.89 -8.12 9.70
C ASP A 33 -3.10 -9.39 10.51
N SER A 34 -4.17 -10.14 10.23
CA SER A 34 -4.41 -11.46 10.82
C SER A 34 -3.39 -12.49 10.36
N PRO A 35 -3.25 -13.62 11.08
CA PRO A 35 -2.47 -14.75 10.61
C PRO A 35 -2.89 -15.23 9.22
N SER A 36 -1.91 -15.63 8.41
CA SER A 36 -2.18 -16.15 7.07
C SER A 36 -2.82 -17.53 7.10
N VAL A 37 -3.72 -17.75 6.13
CA VAL A 37 -4.34 -19.04 5.84
C VAL A 37 -3.79 -19.66 4.54
N PHE A 38 -3.13 -18.86 3.72
CA PHE A 38 -2.23 -19.27 2.65
C PHE A 38 -1.01 -18.37 2.72
N SER A 39 0.16 -18.95 2.66
CA SER A 39 1.46 -18.28 2.74
C SER A 39 2.55 -18.93 1.88
N LYS A 40 2.16 -19.61 0.79
CA LYS A 40 3.10 -20.16 -0.21
C LYS A 40 4.07 -19.08 -0.72
N LEU A 41 3.65 -17.84 -0.75
CA LEU A 41 4.52 -16.68 -1.03
C LEU A 41 5.79 -16.65 -0.17
N LEU A 42 5.70 -17.09 1.10
CA LEU A 42 6.82 -17.10 2.06
C LEU A 42 7.46 -18.47 2.24
N ASP A 43 6.78 -19.55 1.86
CA ASP A 43 7.32 -20.91 1.94
C ASP A 43 6.54 -21.83 0.99
N ASN A 44 7.20 -22.25 -0.08
CA ASN A 44 6.58 -23.09 -1.12
C ASN A 44 6.10 -24.43 -0.58
N ASP A 45 6.76 -24.99 0.41
CA ASP A 45 6.49 -26.34 0.92
C ASP A 45 5.47 -26.34 2.06
N LYS A 46 5.57 -25.35 2.97
CA LYS A 46 4.75 -25.31 4.20
C LYS A 46 3.61 -24.28 4.13
N GLY A 47 3.70 -23.30 3.25
CA GLY A 47 2.79 -22.14 3.25
C GLY A 47 1.38 -22.43 2.79
N GLY A 48 1.15 -23.54 2.08
CA GLY A 48 -0.16 -23.89 1.53
C GLY A 48 -0.66 -22.92 0.46
N SER A 49 -1.57 -23.41 -0.38
CA SER A 49 -2.13 -22.61 -1.47
C SER A 49 -3.52 -23.12 -1.91
N PHE A 50 -4.18 -22.32 -2.77
CA PHE A 50 -5.42 -22.73 -3.42
C PHE A 50 -5.33 -22.48 -4.92
N SER A 51 -5.08 -23.54 -5.70
CA SER A 51 -4.70 -23.43 -7.11
C SER A 51 -5.42 -24.42 -8.03
N PHE A 52 -5.39 -24.08 -9.31
CA PHE A 52 -5.78 -24.98 -10.40
C PHE A 52 -4.52 -25.63 -10.96
N ILE A 53 -4.52 -26.96 -11.05
CA ILE A 53 -3.46 -27.74 -11.68
C ILE A 53 -3.96 -28.14 -13.07
N VAL A 54 -3.30 -27.66 -14.10
CA VAL A 54 -3.58 -27.97 -15.51
C VAL A 54 -2.38 -28.65 -16.15
N SER A 55 -2.56 -29.31 -17.28
CA SER A 55 -1.48 -29.90 -18.07
C SER A 55 -0.62 -28.82 -18.76
N ASP A 56 0.60 -29.18 -19.17
CA ASP A 56 1.54 -28.28 -19.85
C ASP A 56 1.00 -27.69 -21.18
N GLY A 57 -0.08 -28.24 -21.72
CA GLY A 57 -0.75 -27.73 -22.93
C GLY A 57 -1.59 -26.46 -22.74
N TYR A 58 -1.76 -26.00 -21.49
CA TYR A 58 -2.55 -24.80 -21.23
C TYR A 58 -1.71 -23.52 -21.32
N ARG A 59 -2.23 -22.55 -22.08
CA ARG A 59 -1.76 -21.16 -22.04
C ARG A 59 -2.58 -20.40 -20.98
N ILE A 60 -1.89 -19.81 -20.01
CA ILE A 60 -2.51 -19.04 -18.94
C ILE A 60 -2.29 -17.55 -19.19
N THR A 61 -3.35 -16.75 -19.06
CA THR A 61 -3.30 -15.27 -19.12
C THR A 61 -4.15 -14.67 -18.02
N GLN A 62 -3.69 -13.57 -17.44
CA GLN A 62 -4.36 -12.95 -16.30
C GLN A 62 -4.55 -11.45 -16.54
N ASN A 63 -5.74 -10.94 -16.27
CA ASN A 63 -6.08 -9.53 -16.41
C ASN A 63 -7.14 -9.11 -15.39
N TYR A 64 -7.12 -7.86 -14.99
CA TYR A 64 -8.26 -7.28 -14.27
C TYR A 64 -9.43 -6.98 -15.21
N PHE A 65 -10.65 -7.19 -14.75
CA PHE A 65 -11.79 -6.54 -15.39
C PHE A 65 -11.59 -5.03 -15.31
N LYS A 66 -11.74 -4.38 -16.47
CA LYS A 66 -11.44 -2.96 -16.61
C LYS A 66 -12.09 -2.12 -15.49
N GLU A 67 -11.30 -1.26 -14.86
CA GLU A 67 -11.74 -0.33 -13.80
C GLU A 67 -12.28 -1.02 -12.54
N THR A 68 -11.87 -2.27 -12.26
CA THR A 68 -12.26 -3.03 -11.06
C THR A 68 -11.08 -3.68 -10.36
N ASN A 69 -11.33 -4.25 -9.18
CA ASN A 69 -10.43 -5.17 -8.47
C ASN A 69 -10.94 -6.63 -8.57
N ILE A 70 -11.55 -7.00 -9.68
CA ILE A 70 -11.93 -8.37 -10.02
C ILE A 70 -10.89 -8.89 -10.99
N LEU A 71 -10.30 -10.03 -10.65
CA LEU A 71 -9.22 -10.63 -11.43
C LEU A 71 -9.77 -11.80 -12.25
N GLY A 72 -9.47 -11.84 -13.53
CA GLY A 72 -9.75 -12.95 -14.42
C GLY A 72 -8.48 -13.68 -14.80
N THR A 73 -8.39 -14.98 -14.50
CA THR A 73 -7.32 -15.85 -14.96
C THR A 73 -7.88 -16.83 -15.97
N ARG A 74 -7.44 -16.73 -17.22
CA ARG A 74 -7.93 -17.54 -18.35
C ARG A 74 -6.95 -18.65 -18.66
N PHE A 75 -7.47 -19.86 -18.74
CA PHE A 75 -6.77 -21.11 -19.08
C PHE A 75 -7.28 -21.60 -20.44
N ALA A 76 -6.41 -21.73 -21.41
CA ALA A 76 -6.77 -22.09 -22.77
C ALA A 76 -5.90 -23.24 -23.31
N SER A 77 -6.53 -24.29 -23.81
CA SER A 77 -5.89 -25.45 -24.46
C SER A 77 -6.72 -25.93 -25.65
N ASP A 78 -6.25 -26.95 -26.35
CA ASP A 78 -7.00 -27.61 -27.45
C ASP A 78 -8.25 -28.37 -26.93
N GLU A 79 -8.28 -28.75 -25.65
CA GLU A 79 -9.44 -29.41 -25.04
C GLU A 79 -10.57 -28.44 -24.69
N GLY A 80 -10.23 -27.18 -24.48
CA GLY A 80 -11.19 -26.13 -24.13
C GLY A 80 -10.59 -24.97 -23.37
N VAL A 81 -11.48 -24.04 -23.03
CA VAL A 81 -11.11 -22.77 -22.38
C VAL A 81 -12.02 -22.52 -21.18
N PHE A 82 -11.43 -22.18 -20.05
CA PHE A 82 -12.15 -21.67 -18.89
C PHE A 82 -11.49 -20.43 -18.32
N GLU A 83 -12.23 -19.67 -17.52
CA GLU A 83 -11.75 -18.47 -16.85
C GLU A 83 -12.19 -18.50 -15.38
N VAL A 84 -11.26 -18.20 -14.49
CA VAL A 84 -11.52 -18.07 -13.06
C VAL A 84 -11.64 -16.59 -12.73
N LEU A 85 -12.80 -16.19 -12.21
CA LEU A 85 -13.06 -14.84 -11.72
C LEU A 85 -12.85 -14.83 -10.21
N ASP A 86 -11.76 -14.27 -9.77
CA ASP A 86 -11.42 -14.12 -8.35
C ASP A 86 -11.87 -12.74 -7.85
N PHE A 87 -12.64 -12.73 -6.76
CA PHE A 87 -13.11 -11.49 -6.14
C PHE A 87 -13.50 -11.70 -4.68
N MET A 88 -13.47 -10.62 -3.92
CA MET A 88 -14.02 -10.55 -2.56
C MET A 88 -15.24 -9.63 -2.56
N PRO A 89 -16.40 -10.06 -2.03
CA PRO A 89 -17.63 -9.27 -2.05
C PRO A 89 -17.44 -7.91 -1.40
N ARG A 90 -17.88 -6.89 -2.13
CA ARG A 90 -17.94 -5.52 -1.63
C ARG A 90 -19.04 -4.74 -2.33
N TYR A 91 -20.04 -4.32 -1.57
CA TYR A 91 -21.11 -3.45 -2.05
C TYR A 91 -21.80 -2.74 -0.89
N LYS A 92 -22.52 -1.66 -1.20
CA LYS A 92 -23.25 -0.87 -0.21
C LYS A 92 -24.59 -1.54 0.10
N THR A 93 -24.89 -1.75 1.37
CA THR A 93 -26.16 -2.32 1.84
C THR A 93 -27.15 -1.23 2.26
N ARG A 94 -26.65 -0.18 2.93
CA ARG A 94 -27.38 1.02 3.37
C ARG A 94 -26.49 2.24 3.19
N GLU A 95 -26.97 3.41 3.59
CA GLU A 95 -26.32 4.69 3.29
C GLU A 95 -24.83 4.74 3.69
N ASP A 96 -24.45 4.19 4.83
CA ASP A 96 -23.06 4.16 5.30
C ASP A 96 -22.53 2.75 5.66
N GLU A 97 -23.26 1.72 5.26
CA GLU A 97 -22.89 0.34 5.54
C GLU A 97 -22.46 -0.39 4.26
N TYR A 98 -21.35 -1.14 4.37
CA TYR A 98 -20.83 -1.99 3.30
C TYR A 98 -20.87 -3.45 3.71
N TYR A 99 -21.29 -4.31 2.78
CA TYR A 99 -21.08 -5.74 2.89
C TYR A 99 -19.63 -6.04 2.49
N ILE A 100 -18.84 -6.42 3.48
CA ILE A 100 -17.40 -6.71 3.35
C ILE A 100 -17.04 -7.95 4.19
N PRO A 101 -17.58 -9.13 3.84
CA PRO A 101 -17.32 -10.35 4.60
C PRO A 101 -15.87 -10.81 4.44
N SER A 102 -15.39 -11.66 5.34
CA SER A 102 -14.11 -12.36 5.18
C SER A 102 -14.32 -13.57 4.27
N GLU A 103 -14.57 -13.29 2.99
CA GLU A 103 -14.94 -14.25 1.95
C GLU A 103 -14.18 -13.97 0.67
N ILE A 104 -13.77 -15.04 -0.02
CA ILE A 104 -13.23 -14.97 -1.38
C ILE A 104 -13.95 -15.98 -2.27
N TYR A 105 -14.42 -15.50 -3.41
CA TYR A 105 -15.05 -16.29 -4.46
C TYR A 105 -14.06 -16.54 -5.59
N ARG A 106 -14.12 -17.77 -6.10
CA ARG A 106 -13.48 -18.24 -7.34
C ARG A 106 -14.59 -18.75 -8.24
N TYR A 107 -15.14 -17.89 -9.09
CA TYR A 107 -16.18 -18.24 -10.05
C TYR A 107 -15.54 -18.80 -11.32
N VAL A 108 -15.75 -20.08 -11.61
CA VAL A 108 -15.14 -20.80 -12.73
C VAL A 108 -16.12 -20.79 -13.90
N ARG A 109 -15.80 -20.05 -14.92
CA ARG A 109 -16.64 -19.87 -16.11
C ARG A 109 -16.16 -20.74 -17.25
N LEU A 110 -17.04 -21.58 -17.78
CA LEU A 110 -16.80 -22.34 -19.00
C LEU A 110 -16.91 -21.38 -20.21
N ILE A 111 -15.88 -21.31 -21.03
CA ILE A 111 -15.87 -20.48 -22.24
C ILE A 111 -16.09 -21.35 -23.48
N GLU A 112 -15.37 -22.48 -23.58
CA GLU A 112 -15.40 -23.34 -24.77
C GLU A 112 -14.90 -24.76 -24.44
N GLY A 113 -15.42 -25.76 -25.12
CA GLY A 113 -14.94 -27.15 -25.06
C GLY A 113 -15.23 -27.85 -23.73
N LYS A 114 -14.35 -28.79 -23.37
CA LYS A 114 -14.37 -29.55 -22.11
C LYS A 114 -13.01 -29.51 -21.44
N PRO A 115 -12.60 -28.35 -20.94
CA PRO A 115 -11.29 -28.19 -20.29
C PRO A 115 -11.20 -29.04 -19.02
N ARG A 116 -9.98 -29.49 -18.69
CA ARG A 116 -9.67 -30.36 -17.56
C ARG A 116 -8.72 -29.72 -16.62
N PHE A 117 -8.92 -29.91 -15.33
CA PHE A 117 -8.02 -29.43 -14.27
C PHE A 117 -8.17 -30.27 -13.00
N ARG A 118 -7.24 -30.09 -12.08
CA ARG A 118 -7.35 -30.54 -10.69
C ARG A 118 -7.29 -29.33 -9.77
N ILE A 119 -7.78 -29.50 -8.55
CA ILE A 119 -7.74 -28.44 -7.54
C ILE A 119 -6.75 -28.85 -6.46
N ASN A 120 -5.80 -27.95 -6.13
CA ASN A 120 -5.00 -28.04 -4.93
C ASN A 120 -5.58 -27.11 -3.87
N TYR A 121 -6.08 -27.68 -2.76
CA TYR A 121 -6.64 -26.94 -1.62
C TYR A 121 -5.89 -27.34 -0.35
N THR A 122 -4.89 -26.56 0.03
CA THR A 122 -3.99 -26.84 1.15
C THR A 122 -3.88 -25.63 2.09
N PRO A 123 -5.00 -25.19 2.72
CA PRO A 123 -4.93 -24.08 3.67
C PRO A 123 -4.10 -24.45 4.88
N VAL A 124 -3.47 -23.43 5.45
CA VAL A 124 -2.74 -23.51 6.73
C VAL A 124 -3.41 -22.58 7.74
N MET A 125 -3.01 -22.70 9.01
CA MET A 125 -3.50 -21.84 10.08
C MET A 125 -2.33 -21.24 10.82
N ASN A 126 -2.53 -20.01 11.37
CA ASN A 126 -1.57 -19.33 12.21
C ASN A 126 -0.16 -19.29 11.60
N TYR A 127 -0.05 -18.82 10.32
CA TYR A 127 1.22 -18.81 9.57
C TYR A 127 1.88 -20.19 9.44
N ALA A 128 1.09 -21.23 9.20
CA ALA A 128 1.53 -22.63 9.14
C ALA A 128 2.17 -23.15 10.45
N ARG A 129 1.89 -22.53 11.61
CA ARG A 129 2.28 -23.05 12.93
C ARG A 129 1.42 -24.23 13.38
N ASP A 130 0.15 -24.21 12.99
CA ASP A 130 -0.85 -25.16 13.47
C ASP A 130 -1.09 -26.25 12.44
N SER A 131 -1.21 -27.49 12.92
CA SER A 131 -1.73 -28.59 12.13
C SER A 131 -3.23 -28.40 11.91
N VAL A 132 -3.69 -28.67 10.69
CA VAL A 132 -5.10 -28.51 10.28
C VAL A 132 -5.76 -29.83 9.96
N ILE A 133 -7.08 -29.88 10.14
CA ILE A 133 -7.93 -31.02 9.73
C ILE A 133 -9.00 -30.51 8.77
N HIS A 134 -9.27 -31.30 7.71
CA HIS A 134 -10.40 -31.14 6.83
C HIS A 134 -11.52 -32.10 7.22
N LYS A 135 -12.72 -31.57 7.41
CA LYS A 135 -13.91 -32.36 7.67
C LYS A 135 -14.99 -32.06 6.63
N LYS A 136 -15.33 -33.06 5.82
CA LYS A 136 -16.39 -32.97 4.82
C LYS A 136 -17.76 -33.04 5.47
N PHE A 137 -18.66 -32.15 5.06
CA PHE A 137 -20.10 -32.15 5.34
C PHE A 137 -20.87 -32.16 4.02
N THR A 138 -22.18 -32.16 4.09
CA THR A 138 -23.03 -32.20 2.88
C THR A 138 -22.82 -30.94 2.02
N ASP A 139 -22.70 -29.74 2.65
CA ASP A 139 -22.76 -28.47 1.95
C ASP A 139 -21.40 -27.73 1.94
N PHE A 140 -20.39 -28.24 2.66
CA PHE A 140 -19.07 -27.59 2.78
C PHE A 140 -17.98 -28.53 3.31
N ILE A 141 -16.73 -28.15 3.04
CA ILE A 141 -15.55 -28.66 3.77
C ILE A 141 -15.22 -27.65 4.87
N ARG A 142 -15.12 -28.11 6.12
CA ARG A 142 -14.61 -27.33 7.23
C ARG A 142 -13.15 -27.65 7.46
N THR A 143 -12.29 -26.63 7.42
CA THR A 143 -10.88 -26.70 7.80
C THR A 143 -10.69 -25.94 9.11
N PHE A 144 -10.04 -26.54 10.09
CA PHE A 144 -9.82 -25.94 11.41
C PHE A 144 -8.51 -26.39 12.03
N SER A 145 -7.96 -25.53 12.92
CA SER A 145 -6.76 -25.81 13.70
C SER A 145 -7.02 -26.87 14.78
N LEU A 146 -6.04 -27.74 15.01
CA LEU A 146 -6.04 -28.68 16.14
C LEU A 146 -5.65 -28.01 17.45
N ALA A 147 -4.99 -26.83 17.41
CA ALA A 147 -4.44 -26.19 18.60
C ALA A 147 -5.53 -25.57 19.50
N ASP A 148 -6.50 -24.85 18.93
CA ASP A 148 -7.54 -24.18 19.72
C ASP A 148 -8.97 -24.38 19.18
N GLY A 149 -9.12 -24.82 17.94
CA GLY A 149 -10.41 -25.10 17.30
C GLY A 149 -11.32 -23.87 17.08
N THR A 150 -10.87 -22.68 17.40
CA THR A 150 -11.65 -21.43 17.26
C THR A 150 -11.67 -20.94 15.82
N ASP A 151 -10.55 -21.02 15.13
CA ASP A 151 -10.42 -20.61 13.75
C ASP A 151 -10.95 -21.69 12.80
N ASN A 152 -11.85 -21.27 11.90
CA ASN A 152 -12.50 -22.17 10.95
C ASN A 152 -12.55 -21.53 9.57
N ILE A 153 -12.21 -22.30 8.55
CA ILE A 153 -12.45 -21.96 7.15
C ILE A 153 -13.48 -22.91 6.61
N TYR A 154 -14.50 -22.37 5.94
CA TYR A 154 -15.51 -23.14 5.24
C TYR A 154 -15.31 -22.99 3.74
N LEU A 155 -15.10 -24.10 3.04
CA LEU A 155 -15.10 -24.16 1.58
C LEU A 155 -16.44 -24.66 1.09
N TYR A 156 -17.19 -23.81 0.41
CA TYR A 156 -18.40 -24.14 -0.35
C TYR A 156 -18.04 -24.29 -1.81
N SER A 157 -18.66 -25.25 -2.50
CA SER A 157 -18.38 -25.48 -3.91
C SER A 157 -19.53 -26.20 -4.59
N SER A 158 -19.71 -25.93 -5.87
CA SER A 158 -20.55 -26.79 -6.76
C SER A 158 -19.73 -27.94 -7.35
N ILE A 159 -18.42 -27.94 -7.24
CA ILE A 159 -17.54 -29.07 -7.57
C ILE A 159 -17.57 -30.07 -6.41
N ASP A 160 -17.55 -31.36 -6.74
CA ASP A 160 -17.56 -32.41 -5.75
C ASP A 160 -16.38 -32.30 -4.75
N PHE A 161 -16.69 -32.44 -3.46
CA PHE A 161 -15.70 -32.27 -2.38
C PHE A 161 -14.65 -33.39 -2.35
N ASP A 162 -15.00 -34.62 -2.74
CA ASP A 162 -14.03 -35.71 -2.80
C ASP A 162 -13.02 -35.48 -3.92
N SER A 163 -13.48 -34.97 -5.06
CA SER A 163 -12.59 -34.58 -6.16
C SER A 163 -11.63 -33.43 -5.77
N ILE A 164 -12.09 -32.50 -4.94
CA ILE A 164 -11.20 -31.42 -4.40
C ILE A 164 -10.19 -32.02 -3.41
N LEU A 165 -10.64 -32.80 -2.43
CA LEU A 165 -9.78 -33.32 -1.35
C LEU A 165 -8.76 -34.34 -1.86
N ASN A 166 -9.12 -35.15 -2.88
CA ASN A 166 -8.27 -36.18 -3.46
C ASN A 166 -7.48 -35.69 -4.68
N GLN A 167 -7.66 -34.43 -5.09
CA GLN A 167 -7.06 -33.86 -6.31
C GLN A 167 -7.37 -34.66 -7.57
N GLU A 168 -8.62 -35.13 -7.69
CA GLU A 168 -9.07 -35.87 -8.87
C GLU A 168 -9.23 -34.97 -10.08
N GLU A 169 -9.14 -35.52 -11.28
CA GLU A 169 -9.37 -34.79 -12.54
C GLU A 169 -10.83 -34.38 -12.68
N ILE A 170 -11.06 -33.09 -12.90
CA ILE A 170 -12.38 -32.49 -13.11
C ILE A 170 -12.51 -32.10 -14.57
N ILE A 171 -13.59 -32.53 -15.22
CA ILE A 171 -13.98 -32.07 -16.56
C ILE A 171 -15.04 -30.99 -16.38
N LEU A 172 -14.75 -29.78 -16.86
CA LEU A 172 -15.69 -28.66 -16.76
C LEU A 172 -16.72 -28.74 -17.89
N GLU A 173 -17.98 -28.91 -17.53
CA GLU A 173 -19.11 -28.99 -18.48
C GLU A 173 -20.10 -27.82 -18.33
N GLN A 174 -19.98 -27.05 -17.26
CA GLN A 174 -20.79 -25.86 -16.96
C GLN A 174 -20.04 -24.97 -15.98
N ASP A 175 -20.53 -23.75 -15.79
CA ASP A 175 -19.98 -22.83 -14.77
C ASP A 175 -20.02 -23.47 -13.39
N GLN A 176 -18.97 -23.22 -12.60
CA GLN A 176 -18.81 -23.72 -11.24
C GLN A 176 -18.40 -22.57 -10.31
N TYR A 177 -18.49 -22.76 -9.00
CA TYR A 177 -17.98 -21.83 -8.03
C TYR A 177 -17.26 -22.54 -6.88
N MET A 178 -16.36 -21.83 -6.25
CA MET A 178 -15.78 -22.12 -4.96
C MET A 178 -15.78 -20.84 -4.12
N LEU A 179 -16.12 -20.97 -2.86
CA LEU A 179 -16.18 -19.87 -1.89
C LEU A 179 -15.47 -20.28 -0.61
N LEU A 180 -14.48 -19.51 -0.20
CA LEU A 180 -13.93 -19.61 1.16
C LEU A 180 -14.59 -18.55 2.05
N SER A 181 -15.09 -18.97 3.21
CA SER A 181 -15.62 -18.10 4.26
C SER A 181 -14.93 -18.38 5.59
N TYR A 182 -14.52 -17.32 6.30
CA TYR A 182 -13.84 -17.45 7.59
C TYR A 182 -14.82 -17.35 8.75
N SER A 183 -14.79 -18.34 9.63
CA SER A 183 -15.56 -18.45 10.89
C SER A 183 -17.07 -18.25 10.78
N GLN A 184 -17.61 -17.98 9.59
CA GLN A 184 -19.02 -17.80 9.33
C GLN A 184 -19.58 -18.94 8.49
N LYS A 185 -20.48 -19.74 9.07
CA LYS A 185 -21.23 -20.75 8.35
C LYS A 185 -22.37 -20.07 7.56
N LEU A 186 -22.34 -20.25 6.24
CA LEU A 186 -23.31 -19.68 5.33
C LEU A 186 -24.39 -20.71 4.97
N ALA A 187 -25.59 -20.22 4.65
CA ALA A 187 -26.69 -21.04 4.17
C ALA A 187 -27.05 -20.64 2.73
N ASN A 188 -27.58 -21.62 1.99
CA ASN A 188 -28.10 -21.43 0.63
C ASN A 188 -27.06 -20.77 -0.31
N ILE A 189 -25.89 -21.38 -0.40
CA ILE A 189 -24.85 -20.97 -1.36
C ILE A 189 -25.02 -21.84 -2.61
N ASP A 190 -25.25 -21.17 -3.74
CA ASP A 190 -25.38 -21.79 -5.06
C ASP A 190 -24.67 -20.90 -6.11
N ILE A 191 -24.71 -21.37 -7.35
CA ILE A 191 -24.08 -20.69 -8.49
C ILE A 191 -24.74 -19.34 -8.77
N ASP A 192 -26.05 -19.20 -8.59
CA ASP A 192 -26.78 -17.97 -8.84
C ASP A 192 -26.40 -16.90 -7.81
N ARG A 193 -26.26 -17.30 -6.55
CA ARG A 193 -25.74 -16.39 -5.51
C ARG A 193 -24.30 -15.98 -5.80
N ALA A 194 -23.42 -16.89 -6.18
CA ALA A 194 -22.03 -16.56 -6.53
C ALA A 194 -21.96 -15.57 -7.68
N TYR A 195 -22.82 -15.76 -8.72
CA TYR A 195 -22.92 -14.83 -9.83
C TYR A 195 -23.47 -13.45 -9.40
N LEU A 196 -24.46 -13.41 -8.52
CA LEU A 196 -25.03 -12.17 -7.99
C LEU A 196 -23.97 -11.38 -7.19
N GLU A 197 -23.18 -12.03 -6.33
CA GLU A 197 -22.10 -11.41 -5.57
C GLU A 197 -21.00 -10.85 -6.50
N TYR A 198 -20.69 -11.56 -7.59
CA TYR A 198 -19.80 -11.04 -8.64
C TYR A 198 -20.35 -9.76 -9.26
N GLN A 199 -21.63 -9.73 -9.67
CA GLN A 199 -22.22 -8.55 -10.31
C GLN A 199 -22.28 -7.35 -9.36
N ARG A 200 -22.67 -7.55 -8.09
CA ARG A 200 -22.72 -6.51 -7.07
C ARG A 200 -21.34 -5.91 -6.82
N THR A 201 -20.32 -6.76 -6.70
CA THR A 201 -18.93 -6.36 -6.50
C THR A 201 -18.40 -5.57 -7.70
N LYS A 202 -18.69 -6.04 -8.92
CA LYS A 202 -18.34 -5.35 -10.17
C LYS A 202 -18.95 -3.95 -10.24
N ILE A 203 -20.24 -3.82 -9.97
CA ILE A 203 -20.96 -2.54 -9.97
C ILE A 203 -20.36 -1.60 -8.92
N TYR A 204 -20.01 -2.11 -7.73
CA TYR A 204 -19.35 -1.31 -6.71
C TYR A 204 -18.05 -0.69 -7.21
N TRP A 205 -17.14 -1.50 -7.77
CA TRP A 205 -15.83 -1.00 -8.23
C TRP A 205 -15.98 -0.01 -9.39
N LEU A 206 -16.86 -0.29 -10.35
CA LEU A 206 -17.13 0.63 -11.45
C LEU A 206 -17.69 1.97 -10.95
N ASN A 207 -18.66 1.94 -10.04
CA ASN A 207 -19.22 3.17 -9.44
C ASN A 207 -18.18 3.95 -8.63
N TRP A 208 -17.32 3.25 -7.91
CA TRP A 208 -16.26 3.89 -7.14
C TRP A 208 -15.26 4.57 -8.07
N ASN A 209 -14.77 3.87 -9.08
CA ASN A 209 -13.79 4.40 -10.03
C ASN A 209 -14.36 5.51 -10.93
N ASN A 210 -15.66 5.47 -11.24
CA ASN A 210 -16.32 6.52 -12.03
C ASN A 210 -16.39 7.89 -11.33
N ARG A 211 -16.18 7.93 -10.02
CA ARG A 211 -16.09 9.18 -9.25
C ARG A 211 -14.71 9.84 -9.36
N SER A 212 -13.71 9.10 -9.81
CA SER A 212 -12.35 9.60 -9.94
C SER A 212 -12.24 10.56 -11.12
N ARG A 213 -11.42 11.60 -10.96
CA ARG A 213 -10.98 12.43 -12.07
C ARG A 213 -10.31 11.55 -13.13
N LYS A 214 -10.51 11.88 -14.41
CA LYS A 214 -9.96 11.14 -15.54
C LYS A 214 -8.97 12.02 -16.32
N PHE A 215 -7.98 11.42 -16.92
CA PHE A 215 -6.85 12.11 -17.54
C PHE A 215 -6.69 11.70 -19.01
N VAL A 216 -5.99 12.53 -19.78
CA VAL A 216 -5.74 12.29 -21.20
C VAL A 216 -4.67 11.21 -21.35
N GLU A 217 -3.54 11.38 -20.67
CA GLU A 217 -2.43 10.43 -20.67
C GLU A 217 -2.38 9.66 -19.35
N TYR A 218 -1.77 8.49 -19.34
CA TYR A 218 -1.53 7.64 -18.16
C TYR A 218 -2.77 7.20 -17.37
N ASN A 219 -3.98 7.43 -17.90
CA ASN A 219 -5.23 7.18 -17.17
C ASN A 219 -5.35 5.73 -16.67
N ASP A 220 -4.91 4.74 -17.43
CA ASP A 220 -4.99 3.33 -17.04
C ASP A 220 -4.04 3.01 -15.89
N TYR A 221 -2.84 3.58 -15.87
CA TYR A 221 -1.89 3.47 -14.75
C TYR A 221 -2.41 4.17 -13.50
N ILE A 222 -2.95 5.39 -13.65
CA ILE A 222 -3.59 6.14 -12.54
C ILE A 222 -4.76 5.33 -11.97
N CYS A 223 -5.64 4.82 -12.83
CA CYS A 223 -6.78 4.03 -12.41
C CYS A 223 -6.37 2.75 -11.67
N ARG A 224 -5.40 2.00 -12.18
CA ARG A 224 -4.91 0.77 -11.53
C ARG A 224 -4.26 1.05 -10.19
N SER A 225 -3.42 2.08 -10.11
CA SER A 225 -2.77 2.49 -8.85
C SER A 225 -3.79 3.00 -7.83
N LEU A 226 -4.77 3.78 -8.27
CA LEU A 226 -5.84 4.26 -7.41
C LEU A 226 -6.70 3.13 -6.83
N LEU A 227 -7.02 2.11 -7.63
CA LEU A 227 -7.74 0.91 -7.18
C LEU A 227 -6.88 0.06 -6.22
N ALA A 228 -5.56 0.01 -6.40
CA ALA A 228 -4.64 -0.63 -5.45
C ALA A 228 -4.60 0.12 -4.12
N LEU A 229 -4.45 1.45 -4.13
CA LEU A 229 -4.51 2.29 -2.92
C LEU A 229 -5.83 2.12 -2.17
N LYS A 230 -6.97 2.08 -2.91
CA LYS A 230 -8.28 1.87 -2.27
C LYS A 230 -8.38 0.53 -1.56
N LEU A 231 -7.80 -0.54 -2.12
CA LEU A 231 -7.77 -1.85 -1.45
C LEU A 231 -7.06 -1.81 -0.09
N MET A 232 -6.00 -1.02 0.03
CA MET A 232 -5.20 -0.87 1.25
C MET A 232 -5.86 0.03 2.32
N CYS A 233 -6.99 0.70 2.00
CA CYS A 233 -7.76 1.46 2.98
C CYS A 233 -8.65 0.51 3.80
N TYR A 234 -8.33 0.31 5.08
CA TYR A 234 -9.16 -0.52 5.96
C TYR A 234 -10.48 0.14 6.27
N GLU A 235 -11.59 -0.50 5.87
CA GLU A 235 -12.91 0.12 5.89
C GLU A 235 -13.42 0.41 7.30
N SER A 236 -13.08 -0.44 8.29
CA SER A 236 -13.63 -0.34 9.64
C SER A 236 -13.07 0.82 10.45
N SER A 237 -11.80 1.16 10.29
CA SER A 237 -11.16 2.25 11.05
C SER A 237 -10.82 3.47 10.18
N GLY A 238 -10.56 3.28 8.89
CA GLY A 238 -10.01 4.30 8.00
C GLY A 238 -8.49 4.31 7.91
N ALA A 239 -7.79 3.41 8.59
CA ALA A 239 -6.34 3.21 8.47
C ALA A 239 -5.96 2.83 7.04
N ILE A 240 -4.75 3.20 6.61
CA ILE A 240 -4.20 2.80 5.31
C ILE A 240 -2.89 2.06 5.56
N MET A 241 -2.78 0.85 5.01
CA MET A 241 -1.58 0.04 5.16
C MET A 241 -0.50 0.44 4.16
N ALA A 242 0.76 0.25 4.57
CA ALA A 242 1.90 0.48 3.70
C ALA A 242 1.99 -0.57 2.56
N ALA A 243 1.70 -1.84 2.86
CA ALA A 243 1.58 -2.91 1.87
C ALA A 243 0.67 -4.04 2.37
N LEU A 244 0.32 -5.00 1.48
CA LEU A 244 -0.55 -6.13 1.80
C LEU A 244 0.21 -7.38 2.27
N THR A 245 1.54 -7.34 2.29
CA THR A 245 2.40 -8.48 2.61
C THR A 245 3.33 -8.18 3.78
N THR A 246 3.96 -9.24 4.24
CA THR A 246 5.10 -9.20 5.16
C THR A 246 6.29 -9.93 4.57
N SER A 247 7.49 -9.52 4.97
CA SER A 247 8.74 -10.28 4.86
C SER A 247 9.16 -10.67 3.44
N ILE A 248 8.68 -9.97 2.41
CA ILE A 248 9.32 -10.03 1.11
C ILE A 248 10.59 -9.18 1.20
N PRO A 249 11.78 -9.72 0.87
CA PRO A 249 13.05 -9.03 1.08
C PRO A 249 13.23 -7.84 0.12
N GLU A 250 13.83 -6.75 0.61
CA GLU A 250 14.32 -5.65 -0.23
C GLU A 250 15.40 -6.13 -1.21
N THR A 251 16.15 -7.16 -0.82
CA THR A 251 17.13 -7.87 -1.66
C THR A 251 17.14 -9.34 -1.29
N ILE A 252 17.08 -10.22 -2.30
CA ILE A 252 17.04 -11.67 -2.09
C ILE A 252 18.24 -12.14 -1.28
N GLY A 253 17.97 -12.92 -0.22
CA GLY A 253 18.97 -13.47 0.70
C GLY A 253 19.42 -12.51 1.80
N GLU A 254 18.98 -11.25 1.81
CA GLU A 254 19.28 -10.28 2.86
C GLU A 254 18.20 -10.25 3.97
N VAL A 255 18.44 -9.43 4.99
CA VAL A 255 17.69 -9.45 6.26
C VAL A 255 16.66 -8.32 6.40
N ARG A 256 16.54 -7.43 5.42
CA ARG A 256 15.54 -6.35 5.39
C ARG A 256 14.19 -6.87 4.93
N ASN A 257 13.52 -7.62 5.82
CA ASN A 257 12.28 -8.34 5.59
C ASN A 257 11.27 -7.91 6.65
N TRP A 258 10.43 -6.91 6.35
CA TRP A 258 9.58 -6.23 7.33
C TRP A 258 8.11 -6.55 7.15
N ASP A 259 7.31 -6.41 8.22
CA ASP A 259 5.85 -6.50 8.13
C ASP A 259 5.27 -5.11 7.85
N TYR A 260 4.63 -4.95 6.67
CA TYR A 260 4.06 -3.68 6.21
C TYR A 260 2.53 -3.64 6.26
N ARG A 261 1.88 -4.59 6.90
CA ARG A 261 0.43 -4.66 7.02
C ARG A 261 -0.14 -3.70 8.08
N PHE A 262 0.58 -2.64 8.40
CA PHE A 262 0.26 -1.62 9.40
C PHE A 262 0.11 -0.24 8.78
N CYS A 263 -0.44 0.69 9.56
CA CYS A 263 -0.68 2.06 9.16
C CYS A 263 0.46 2.99 9.61
N TRP A 264 1.40 3.31 8.74
CA TRP A 264 2.30 4.44 8.94
C TRP A 264 1.54 5.75 8.71
N ILE A 265 1.64 6.70 9.64
CA ILE A 265 0.98 8.00 9.52
C ILE A 265 1.48 8.77 8.29
N ARG A 266 2.77 8.70 8.00
CA ARG A 266 3.41 9.28 6.81
C ARG A 266 2.79 8.75 5.51
N ASP A 267 2.80 7.43 5.33
CA ASP A 267 2.32 6.72 4.12
C ASP A 267 0.82 6.96 3.91
N ALA A 268 0.06 6.88 4.99
CA ALA A 268 -1.36 7.12 4.97
C ALA A 268 -1.68 8.58 4.63
N SER A 269 -0.93 9.55 5.17
CA SER A 269 -1.13 10.98 4.88
C SER A 269 -0.91 11.29 3.40
N MET A 270 0.19 10.82 2.82
CA MET A 270 0.47 10.99 1.39
C MET A 270 -0.59 10.29 0.52
N SER A 271 -1.03 9.08 0.89
CA SER A 271 -2.08 8.37 0.16
C SER A 271 -3.41 9.11 0.20
N ILE A 272 -3.76 9.72 1.33
CA ILE A 272 -4.98 10.51 1.49
C ILE A 272 -4.95 11.78 0.64
N GLU A 273 -3.81 12.49 0.58
CA GLU A 273 -3.63 13.65 -0.31
C GLU A 273 -3.96 13.28 -1.76
N THR A 274 -3.36 12.20 -2.26
CA THR A 274 -3.61 11.69 -3.62
C THR A 274 -5.09 11.31 -3.83
N LEU A 275 -5.72 10.66 -2.84
CA LEU A 275 -7.14 10.29 -2.90
C LEU A 275 -8.06 11.52 -2.90
N ILE A 276 -7.74 12.55 -2.12
CA ILE A 276 -8.46 13.84 -2.10
C ILE A 276 -8.37 14.51 -3.47
N GLU A 277 -7.18 14.58 -4.03
CA GLU A 277 -6.95 15.20 -5.34
C GLU A 277 -7.76 14.52 -6.44
N LEU A 278 -7.91 13.21 -6.38
CA LEU A 278 -8.68 12.43 -7.35
C LEU A 278 -10.19 12.37 -7.05
N GLY A 279 -10.68 13.03 -5.99
CA GLY A 279 -12.10 13.19 -5.68
C GLY A 279 -12.68 12.18 -4.67
N HIS A 280 -11.84 11.41 -3.97
CA HIS A 280 -12.28 10.38 -3.01
C HIS A 280 -12.40 10.89 -1.57
N HIS A 281 -13.20 11.90 -1.36
CA HIS A 281 -13.35 12.64 -0.11
C HIS A 281 -13.83 11.80 1.09
N SER A 282 -14.67 10.79 0.87
CA SER A 282 -15.17 9.92 1.95
C SER A 282 -14.07 9.09 2.61
N THR A 283 -13.06 8.68 1.84
CA THR A 283 -11.91 7.95 2.38
C THR A 283 -11.06 8.86 3.26
N ALA A 284 -10.85 10.11 2.85
CA ALA A 284 -10.15 11.10 3.66
C ALA A 284 -10.85 11.38 5.00
N LYS A 285 -12.18 11.53 4.99
CA LYS A 285 -12.95 11.73 6.24
C LYS A 285 -12.78 10.58 7.23
N ARG A 286 -12.75 9.34 6.75
CA ARG A 286 -12.52 8.17 7.61
C ARG A 286 -11.12 8.16 8.21
N PHE A 287 -10.11 8.45 7.39
CA PHE A 287 -8.74 8.58 7.91
C PHE A 287 -8.64 9.69 8.97
N MET A 288 -9.29 10.82 8.77
CA MET A 288 -9.31 11.87 9.79
C MET A 288 -10.02 11.44 11.08
N SER A 289 -11.05 10.58 10.98
CA SER A 289 -11.66 9.96 12.17
C SER A 289 -10.67 9.01 12.86
N PHE A 290 -9.93 8.20 12.12
CA PHE A 290 -8.87 7.35 12.66
C PHE A 290 -7.79 8.17 13.38
N VAL A 291 -7.33 9.28 12.79
CA VAL A 291 -6.36 10.18 13.42
C VAL A 291 -6.91 10.76 14.74
N LYS A 292 -8.16 11.18 14.76
CA LYS A 292 -8.79 11.65 16.00
C LYS A 292 -8.87 10.55 17.07
N ASP A 293 -9.19 9.33 16.67
CA ASP A 293 -9.31 8.19 17.59
C ASP A 293 -7.99 7.80 18.25
N ILE A 294 -6.89 7.76 17.48
CA ILE A 294 -5.55 7.45 18.02
C ILE A 294 -4.96 8.56 18.90
N LEU A 295 -5.49 9.80 18.82
CA LEU A 295 -5.04 10.98 19.57
C LEU A 295 -6.05 11.44 20.65
N LYS A 296 -7.06 10.64 20.98
CA LYS A 296 -8.11 11.00 21.97
C LYS A 296 -7.56 11.30 23.36
N SER A 297 -6.52 10.63 23.78
CA SER A 297 -5.93 10.87 25.10
C SER A 297 -4.91 12.01 25.02
N LYS A 298 -5.08 13.03 25.87
CA LYS A 298 -4.12 14.15 25.98
C LYS A 298 -2.71 13.73 26.42
N SER A 299 -2.58 12.52 26.97
CA SER A 299 -1.29 11.93 27.38
C SER A 299 -0.60 11.15 26.26
N ASP A 300 -1.29 10.87 25.16
CA ASP A 300 -0.75 10.03 24.09
C ASP A 300 0.11 10.87 23.13
N SER A 301 1.39 10.54 23.04
CA SER A 301 2.25 11.03 21.97
C SER A 301 1.87 10.37 20.65
N LEU A 302 1.95 11.12 19.54
CA LEU A 302 1.84 10.56 18.21
C LEU A 302 2.97 9.55 17.99
N GLN A 303 2.60 8.31 17.59
CA GLN A 303 3.54 7.32 17.09
C GLN A 303 3.62 7.41 15.55
N ILE A 304 4.68 6.88 14.98
CA ILE A 304 4.88 6.88 13.53
C ILE A 304 3.94 5.89 12.82
N MET A 305 3.55 4.82 13.52
CA MET A 305 2.69 3.77 12.96
C MET A 305 1.78 3.15 14.03
N TYR A 306 0.71 2.54 13.54
CA TYR A 306 -0.34 1.90 14.33
C TYR A 306 -0.83 0.61 13.65
N GLY A 307 -1.45 -0.28 14.43
CA GLY A 307 -2.27 -1.35 13.87
C GLY A 307 -3.44 -0.78 13.05
N ILE A 308 -4.01 -1.60 12.19
CA ILE A 308 -5.17 -1.17 11.38
C ILE A 308 -6.40 -0.87 12.24
N ASP A 309 -6.45 -1.37 13.46
CA ASP A 309 -7.47 -1.10 14.49
C ASP A 309 -7.13 0.08 15.41
N GLY A 310 -5.97 0.73 15.21
CA GLY A 310 -5.45 1.80 16.05
C GLY A 310 -4.59 1.31 17.22
N SER A 311 -4.29 0.02 17.31
CA SER A 311 -3.40 -0.54 18.35
C SER A 311 -2.01 0.08 18.28
N ARG A 312 -1.43 0.35 19.47
CA ARG A 312 -0.16 1.07 19.63
C ARG A 312 1.05 0.15 19.76
N THR A 313 0.84 -1.13 20.05
CA THR A 313 1.90 -2.10 20.29
C THR A 313 1.92 -3.11 19.14
N LEU A 314 2.97 -3.08 18.35
CA LEU A 314 3.15 -3.92 17.17
C LEU A 314 4.39 -4.81 17.35
N LYS A 315 4.33 -5.67 18.37
CA LYS A 315 5.47 -6.50 18.76
C LYS A 315 6.01 -7.32 17.58
N GLU A 316 7.28 -7.08 17.23
CA GLU A 316 7.97 -7.85 16.20
C GLU A 316 8.29 -9.26 16.72
N GLU A 317 8.00 -10.26 15.90
CA GLU A 317 8.26 -11.67 16.17
C GLU A 317 8.82 -12.34 14.90
N ILE A 318 9.80 -13.22 15.07
CA ILE A 318 10.35 -14.03 13.97
C ILE A 318 9.61 -15.35 13.88
N LEU A 319 9.30 -15.79 12.65
CA LEU A 319 8.71 -17.06 12.30
C LEU A 319 9.79 -18.02 11.73
N PRO A 320 10.58 -18.70 12.58
CA PRO A 320 11.76 -19.42 12.13
C PRO A 320 11.45 -20.71 11.36
N HIS A 321 10.21 -21.18 11.41
CA HIS A 321 9.74 -22.38 10.72
C HIS A 321 9.44 -22.15 9.23
N LEU A 322 9.29 -20.89 8.78
CA LEU A 322 9.11 -20.52 7.39
C LEU A 322 10.45 -20.20 6.73
N ALA A 323 10.62 -20.64 5.48
CA ALA A 323 11.84 -20.42 4.71
C ALA A 323 12.09 -18.96 4.33
N GLY A 324 11.03 -18.15 4.23
CA GLY A 324 11.05 -16.82 3.64
C GLY A 324 10.96 -16.83 2.12
N TYR A 325 10.55 -15.70 1.55
CA TYR A 325 10.47 -15.54 0.10
C TYR A 325 11.81 -15.85 -0.56
N GLU A 326 11.83 -16.84 -1.46
CA GLU A 326 13.07 -17.36 -2.07
C GLU A 326 14.18 -17.66 -1.05
N ASN A 327 13.83 -18.26 0.08
CA ASN A 327 14.71 -18.60 1.20
C ASN A 327 15.37 -17.38 1.88
N SER A 328 14.74 -16.21 1.81
CA SER A 328 15.22 -14.99 2.45
C SER A 328 14.66 -14.88 3.86
N GLN A 329 15.50 -15.17 4.85
CA GLN A 329 15.14 -15.06 6.27
C GLN A 329 15.69 -13.75 6.87
N PRO A 330 15.12 -13.32 8.02
CA PRO A 330 14.00 -13.90 8.77
C PRO A 330 12.62 -13.53 8.21
N VAL A 331 11.63 -14.40 8.40
CA VAL A 331 10.20 -14.03 8.25
C VAL A 331 9.77 -13.37 9.55
N ARG A 332 9.18 -12.18 9.46
CA ARG A 332 8.71 -11.38 10.62
C ARG A 332 7.22 -11.11 10.55
N ILE A 333 6.62 -10.99 11.73
CA ILE A 333 5.29 -10.40 11.94
C ILE A 333 5.39 -9.35 13.03
N GLY A 334 4.53 -8.30 12.99
CA GLY A 334 4.74 -7.11 13.78
C GLY A 334 5.93 -6.28 13.26
N ASN A 335 6.15 -5.09 13.81
CA ASN A 335 7.23 -4.22 13.35
C ASN A 335 7.74 -3.33 14.48
N ALA A 336 9.00 -3.50 14.87
CA ALA A 336 9.61 -2.78 15.97
C ALA A 336 9.81 -1.27 15.72
N ALA A 337 9.61 -0.78 14.51
CA ALA A 337 9.69 0.66 14.24
C ALA A 337 8.59 1.47 14.94
N TYR A 338 7.53 0.84 15.46
CA TYR A 338 6.40 1.54 16.09
C TYR A 338 6.78 2.48 17.26
N PHE A 339 7.93 2.30 17.88
CA PHE A 339 8.42 3.16 18.96
C PHE A 339 9.55 4.12 18.55
N GLN A 340 9.90 4.17 17.25
CA GLN A 340 10.93 5.10 16.76
C GLN A 340 10.48 6.56 16.80
N LYS A 341 11.47 7.45 16.82
CA LYS A 341 11.27 8.89 16.71
C LYS A 341 11.56 9.31 15.28
N GLN A 342 10.53 9.70 14.54
CA GLN A 342 10.65 10.20 13.17
C GLN A 342 9.89 11.53 13.08
N ASN A 343 10.66 12.63 13.06
CA ASN A 343 10.07 13.97 13.17
C ASN A 343 9.40 14.44 11.86
N ASP A 344 9.66 13.78 10.75
CA ASP A 344 8.97 14.01 9.47
C ASP A 344 7.47 13.72 9.55
N THR A 345 7.05 12.76 10.36
CA THR A 345 5.65 12.36 10.55
C THR A 345 4.72 13.53 10.88
N PHE A 346 5.21 14.52 11.64
CA PHE A 346 4.40 15.69 12.01
C PHE A 346 4.05 16.56 10.81
N GLY A 347 4.97 16.72 9.87
CA GLY A 347 4.76 17.48 8.65
C GLY A 347 3.74 16.82 7.73
N TYR A 348 3.87 15.54 7.49
CA TYR A 348 2.94 14.77 6.66
C TYR A 348 1.52 14.79 7.22
N LEU A 349 1.37 14.57 8.53
CA LEU A 349 0.06 14.61 9.16
C LEU A 349 -0.55 16.02 9.11
N MET A 350 0.25 17.06 9.36
CA MET A 350 -0.24 18.44 9.33
C MET A 350 -0.64 18.86 7.92
N ASP A 351 0.05 18.39 6.88
CA ASP A 351 -0.27 18.69 5.48
C ASP A 351 -1.66 18.13 5.09
N VAL A 352 -1.96 16.88 5.46
CA VAL A 352 -3.29 16.32 5.22
C VAL A 352 -4.37 16.98 6.08
N ILE A 353 -4.07 17.37 7.33
CA ILE A 353 -5.01 18.14 8.16
C ILE A 353 -5.30 19.49 7.51
N HIS A 354 -4.28 20.17 6.99
CA HIS A 354 -4.45 21.43 6.25
C HIS A 354 -5.37 21.24 5.03
N SER A 355 -5.09 20.23 4.18
CA SER A 355 -5.96 19.89 3.05
C SER A 355 -7.40 19.59 3.48
N TYR A 356 -7.57 18.93 4.61
CA TYR A 356 -8.90 18.67 5.17
C TYR A 356 -9.64 19.96 5.51
N TYR A 357 -9.01 20.91 6.20
CA TYR A 357 -9.63 22.20 6.55
C TYR A 357 -10.04 23.01 5.33
N PHE A 358 -9.23 23.04 4.28
CA PHE A 358 -9.47 23.86 3.10
C PHE A 358 -10.43 23.24 2.08
N ARG A 359 -10.56 21.92 2.08
CA ARG A 359 -11.37 21.21 1.07
C ARG A 359 -12.70 20.65 1.60
N PHE A 360 -12.86 20.53 2.93
CA PHE A 360 -14.06 19.94 3.53
C PHE A 360 -14.69 20.91 4.51
N PRO A 361 -15.87 21.47 4.19
CA PRO A 361 -16.65 22.22 5.16
C PRO A 361 -17.14 21.25 6.25
N GLY A 362 -16.50 21.27 7.42
CA GLY A 362 -16.93 20.54 8.60
C GLY A 362 -17.93 21.31 9.44
N THR A 363 -18.55 20.64 10.39
CA THR A 363 -19.27 21.31 11.49
C THR A 363 -18.29 22.05 12.38
N LEU A 364 -18.77 23.07 13.12
CA LEU A 364 -17.93 23.83 14.06
C LEU A 364 -17.26 22.89 15.09
N GLY A 365 -18.00 21.89 15.61
CA GLY A 365 -17.44 20.92 16.55
C GLY A 365 -16.31 20.08 15.94
N GLU A 366 -16.45 19.61 14.71
CA GLU A 366 -15.38 18.87 14.00
C GLU A 366 -14.12 19.72 13.80
N LEU A 367 -14.30 20.99 13.48
CA LEU A 367 -13.18 21.93 13.31
C LEU A 367 -12.48 22.24 14.64
N GLU A 368 -13.24 22.39 15.74
CA GLU A 368 -12.70 22.60 17.09
C GLU A 368 -11.92 21.38 17.60
N GLU A 369 -12.47 20.16 17.42
CA GLU A 369 -11.77 18.92 17.76
C GLU A 369 -10.45 18.79 17.00
N MET A 370 -10.46 19.06 15.69
CA MET A 370 -9.25 18.99 14.89
C MET A 370 -8.25 20.10 15.24
N TRP A 371 -8.72 21.27 15.68
CA TRP A 371 -7.85 22.35 16.18
C TRP A 371 -7.07 21.94 17.43
N GLU A 372 -7.66 21.15 18.32
CA GLU A 372 -6.92 20.58 19.45
C GLU A 372 -5.80 19.63 18.99
N VAL A 373 -6.03 18.83 17.95
CA VAL A 373 -5.02 17.98 17.33
C VAL A 373 -3.87 18.84 16.76
N VAL A 374 -4.19 19.88 15.98
CA VAL A 374 -3.20 20.82 15.43
C VAL A 374 -2.31 21.39 16.54
N LYS A 375 -2.93 21.93 17.60
CA LYS A 375 -2.18 22.49 18.75
C LYS A 375 -1.31 21.45 19.45
N SER A 376 -1.77 20.22 19.55
CA SER A 376 -1.02 19.13 20.17
C SER A 376 0.23 18.78 19.34
N ILE A 377 0.07 18.66 18.03
CA ILE A 377 1.20 18.39 17.10
C ILE A 377 2.23 19.51 17.22
N ILE A 378 1.82 20.77 17.16
CA ILE A 378 2.75 21.89 17.21
C ILE A 378 3.48 21.99 18.54
N ARG A 379 2.81 21.70 19.66
CA ARG A 379 3.50 21.61 20.98
C ARG A 379 4.61 20.57 20.96
N THR A 380 4.38 19.43 20.32
CA THR A 380 5.40 18.39 20.18
C THR A 380 6.54 18.86 19.25
N VAL A 381 6.22 19.45 18.11
CA VAL A 381 7.23 19.99 17.17
C VAL A 381 8.16 20.99 17.86
N TYR A 382 7.65 21.91 18.68
CA TYR A 382 8.47 22.86 19.46
C TYR A 382 9.54 22.19 20.32
N ILE A 383 9.22 21.00 20.84
CA ILE A 383 10.13 20.23 21.72
C ILE A 383 11.15 19.45 20.91
N VAL A 384 10.70 18.80 19.82
CA VAL A 384 11.50 17.76 19.16
C VAL A 384 12.34 18.23 18.00
N TRP A 385 12.01 19.33 17.33
CA TRP A 385 12.71 19.72 16.10
C TRP A 385 14.21 20.04 16.31
N ARG A 386 14.60 20.43 17.55
CA ARG A 386 15.99 20.68 17.94
C ARG A 386 16.76 19.41 18.30
N ASN A 387 16.07 18.29 18.41
CA ASN A 387 16.66 17.00 18.76
C ASN A 387 16.99 16.18 17.51
N PRO A 388 17.94 15.24 17.59
CA PRO A 388 18.13 14.23 16.55
C PRO A 388 16.94 13.27 16.52
N ASP A 389 16.77 12.59 15.38
CA ASP A 389 15.75 11.57 15.17
C ASP A 389 16.30 10.41 14.31
N GLN A 390 15.43 9.48 13.91
CA GLN A 390 15.80 8.28 13.18
C GLN A 390 15.48 8.34 11.69
N SER A 391 15.14 9.54 11.16
CA SER A 391 14.83 9.79 9.75
C SER A 391 13.56 9.09 9.22
N ILE A 392 13.09 9.55 8.10
CA ILE A 392 12.08 8.87 7.25
C ILE A 392 12.49 7.42 6.90
N TRP A 393 13.78 7.11 6.92
CA TRP A 393 14.35 5.82 6.52
C TRP A 393 14.44 4.79 7.65
N GLU A 394 13.97 5.14 8.87
CA GLU A 394 13.83 4.20 9.98
C GLU A 394 15.15 3.60 10.47
N PHE A 395 16.21 4.41 10.56
CA PHE A 395 17.47 3.96 11.15
C PHE A 395 17.24 3.45 12.57
N ARG A 396 17.63 2.21 12.86
CA ARG A 396 17.29 1.58 14.16
C ARG A 396 18.18 2.05 15.31
N ASN A 397 19.47 2.27 15.06
CA ASN A 397 20.46 2.64 16.09
C ASN A 397 21.17 3.97 15.80
N ILE A 398 20.74 4.70 14.77
CA ILE A 398 21.37 5.95 14.33
C ILE A 398 20.37 7.09 14.51
N GLU A 399 20.69 8.03 15.40
CA GLU A 399 19.99 9.31 15.54
C GLU A 399 20.88 10.45 15.06
N LYS A 400 20.40 11.29 14.16
CA LYS A 400 21.09 12.48 13.63
C LYS A 400 20.13 13.66 13.46
N HIS A 401 20.68 14.84 13.22
CA HIS A 401 19.91 15.98 12.76
C HIS A 401 19.66 15.85 11.25
N PHE A 402 18.72 14.98 10.87
CA PHE A 402 18.37 14.78 9.47
C PHE A 402 17.69 16.03 8.89
N VAL A 403 18.19 16.51 7.76
CA VAL A 403 17.72 17.74 7.12
C VAL A 403 16.25 17.65 6.76
N PHE A 404 15.83 16.54 6.16
CA PHE A 404 14.44 16.37 5.75
C PHE A 404 13.46 16.32 6.94
N SER A 405 13.86 15.71 8.05
CA SER A 405 13.05 15.74 9.29
C SER A 405 12.81 17.16 9.80
N LYS A 406 13.83 18.04 9.71
CA LYS A 406 13.69 19.46 10.07
C LYS A 406 12.79 20.19 9.08
N VAL A 407 12.94 19.93 7.78
CA VAL A 407 12.05 20.48 6.75
C VAL A 407 10.59 20.12 7.06
N MET A 408 10.28 18.88 7.42
CA MET A 408 8.92 18.46 7.73
C MET A 408 8.40 19.05 9.06
N CYS A 409 9.26 19.33 10.04
CA CYS A 409 8.88 20.13 11.20
C CYS A 409 8.50 21.57 10.82
N TRP A 410 9.21 22.17 9.86
CA TRP A 410 8.82 23.46 9.28
C TRP A 410 7.46 23.37 8.56
N VAL A 411 7.24 22.34 7.76
CA VAL A 411 5.95 22.09 7.06
C VAL A 411 4.80 22.03 8.07
N ALA A 412 4.98 21.32 9.18
CA ALA A 412 3.96 21.25 10.22
C ALA A 412 3.57 22.64 10.74
N LEU A 413 4.55 23.52 11.00
CA LEU A 413 4.29 24.89 11.44
C LEU A 413 3.66 25.75 10.35
N ASP A 414 4.17 25.68 9.12
CA ASP A 414 3.65 26.44 7.98
C ASP A 414 2.16 26.16 7.76
N ARG A 415 1.79 24.89 7.70
CA ARG A 415 0.38 24.46 7.54
C ARG A 415 -0.49 24.85 8.73
N ALA A 416 0.03 24.73 9.96
CA ALA A 416 -0.68 25.15 11.16
C ALA A 416 -0.92 26.66 11.20
N ILE A 417 0.00 27.48 10.69
CA ILE A 417 -0.15 28.94 10.55
C ILE A 417 -1.31 29.27 9.60
N GLU A 418 -1.41 28.58 8.46
CA GLU A 418 -2.51 28.80 7.53
C GLU A 418 -3.88 28.39 8.14
N ILE A 419 -3.91 27.27 8.88
CA ILE A 419 -5.11 26.85 9.63
C ILE A 419 -5.47 27.90 10.71
N ALA A 420 -4.48 28.41 11.46
CA ALA A 420 -4.70 29.43 12.49
C ALA A 420 -5.26 30.72 11.90
N LYS A 421 -4.79 31.15 10.72
CA LYS A 421 -5.33 32.31 9.97
C LYS A 421 -6.79 32.04 9.56
N LEU A 422 -7.09 30.86 9.02
CA LEU A 422 -8.45 30.48 8.63
C LEU A 422 -9.43 30.54 9.82
N LEU A 423 -8.97 30.11 11.00
CA LEU A 423 -9.75 30.07 12.24
C LEU A 423 -9.70 31.39 13.05
N ASN A 424 -9.08 32.47 12.51
CA ASN A 424 -8.88 33.75 13.19
C ASN A 424 -8.17 33.64 14.56
N GLN A 425 -7.20 32.72 14.68
CA GLN A 425 -6.42 32.48 15.91
C GLN A 425 -5.10 33.28 15.89
N ALA A 426 -5.20 34.60 15.89
CA ALA A 426 -4.09 35.53 15.68
C ALA A 426 -2.91 35.35 16.66
N ASP A 427 -3.19 34.98 17.91
CA ASP A 427 -2.19 34.80 18.96
C ASP A 427 -1.20 33.66 18.63
N TYR A 428 -1.68 32.60 17.96
CA TYR A 428 -0.83 31.49 17.53
C TYR A 428 0.00 31.84 16.29
N VAL A 429 -0.53 32.62 15.36
CA VAL A 429 0.14 32.96 14.09
C VAL A 429 1.51 33.55 14.32
N SER A 430 1.63 34.60 15.15
CA SER A 430 2.90 35.27 15.39
C SER A 430 3.95 34.37 16.04
N ALA A 431 3.54 33.59 17.06
CA ALA A 431 4.44 32.68 17.75
C ALA A 431 4.95 31.56 16.82
N TRP A 432 4.03 30.96 16.04
CA TRP A 432 4.38 29.87 15.11
C TRP A 432 5.22 30.34 13.93
N GLN A 433 4.97 31.57 13.41
CA GLN A 433 5.82 32.17 12.38
C GLN A 433 7.26 32.34 12.82
N LYS A 434 7.47 32.83 14.07
CA LYS A 434 8.82 32.98 14.64
C LYS A 434 9.56 31.64 14.69
N GLU A 435 8.88 30.57 15.11
CA GLU A 435 9.50 29.24 15.20
C GLU A 435 9.74 28.62 13.82
N ALA A 436 8.80 28.79 12.87
CA ALA A 436 8.98 28.35 11.49
C ALA A 436 10.19 29.04 10.84
N MET A 437 10.36 30.34 11.06
CA MET A 437 11.54 31.07 10.60
C MET A 437 12.83 30.50 11.20
N ALA A 438 12.84 30.22 12.52
CA ALA A 438 14.01 29.66 13.20
C ALA A 438 14.40 28.28 12.60
N ILE A 439 13.42 27.40 12.33
CA ILE A 439 13.69 26.11 11.67
C ILE A 439 14.25 26.35 10.26
N LYS A 440 13.64 27.25 9.49
CA LYS A 440 14.08 27.52 8.11
C LYS A 440 15.51 28.06 8.07
N GLU A 441 15.84 29.01 8.94
CA GLU A 441 17.19 29.56 9.07
C GLU A 441 18.20 28.48 9.47
N ASP A 442 17.86 27.63 10.43
CA ASP A 442 18.71 26.53 10.89
C ASP A 442 19.01 25.53 9.78
N VAL A 443 17.97 25.10 9.02
CA VAL A 443 18.14 24.20 7.87
C VAL A 443 18.96 24.84 6.76
N MET A 444 18.70 26.12 6.44
CA MET A 444 19.43 26.83 5.38
C MET A 444 20.90 27.05 5.72
N LEU A 445 21.25 27.11 7.01
CA LEU A 445 22.61 27.27 7.50
C LEU A 445 23.33 25.93 7.66
N ASN A 446 22.74 24.99 8.40
CA ASN A 446 23.40 23.75 8.83
C ASN A 446 23.15 22.58 7.88
N GLY A 447 22.06 22.60 7.11
CA GLY A 447 21.74 21.56 6.11
C GLY A 447 22.45 21.73 4.78
N TRP A 448 22.98 22.93 4.48
CA TRP A 448 23.73 23.23 3.27
C TRP A 448 25.23 23.03 3.46
N ASN A 449 25.86 22.31 2.56
CA ASN A 449 27.31 22.12 2.56
C ASN A 449 27.96 22.86 1.38
N ASP A 450 28.78 23.89 1.70
CA ASP A 450 29.44 24.74 0.69
C ASP A 450 30.52 24.01 -0.12
N GLN A 451 31.12 22.93 0.41
CA GLN A 451 32.17 22.20 -0.31
C GLN A 451 31.59 21.38 -1.47
N ILE A 452 30.45 20.77 -1.24
CA ILE A 452 29.76 19.94 -2.25
C ILE A 452 28.61 20.68 -2.96
N GLN A 453 28.32 21.93 -2.53
CA GLN A 453 27.28 22.79 -3.09
C GLN A 453 25.90 22.10 -3.12
N SER A 454 25.49 21.49 -2.00
CA SER A 454 24.24 20.74 -1.88
C SER A 454 23.70 20.75 -0.44
N PHE A 455 22.40 20.63 -0.29
CA PHE A 455 21.83 20.13 0.96
C PHE A 455 22.25 18.67 1.16
N THR A 456 22.42 18.26 2.42
CA THR A 456 22.94 16.94 2.80
C THR A 456 21.89 16.14 3.59
N GLN A 457 22.09 14.84 3.71
CA GLN A 457 21.21 13.94 4.47
C GLN A 457 20.99 14.43 5.91
N ALA A 458 22.07 14.79 6.58
CA ALA A 458 22.07 15.27 7.96
C ALA A 458 23.12 16.39 8.11
N TYR A 459 23.04 17.14 9.21
CA TYR A 459 24.03 18.16 9.52
C TYR A 459 25.43 17.54 9.64
N ASP A 460 26.45 18.34 9.36
CA ASP A 460 27.87 17.97 9.46
C ASP A 460 28.28 16.72 8.63
N ASN A 461 27.61 16.46 7.50
CA ASN A 461 28.01 15.40 6.60
C ASN A 461 28.02 15.83 5.11
N THR A 462 28.35 14.89 4.22
CA THR A 462 28.42 15.12 2.76
C THR A 462 27.53 14.14 1.98
N HIS A 463 26.74 13.33 2.69
CA HIS A 463 25.92 12.28 2.06
C HIS A 463 24.64 12.84 1.43
N MET A 464 24.27 12.27 0.30
CA MET A 464 23.01 12.58 -0.38
C MET A 464 21.87 11.72 0.14
N ASP A 465 20.66 12.29 0.07
CA ASP A 465 19.42 11.64 0.48
C ASP A 465 18.31 12.00 -0.50
N SER A 466 17.61 11.01 -1.04
CA SER A 466 16.55 11.21 -2.02
C SER A 466 15.33 11.94 -1.45
N SER A 467 15.10 11.91 -0.12
CA SER A 467 14.00 12.66 0.51
C SER A 467 14.12 14.19 0.34
N LEU A 468 15.35 14.71 0.14
CA LEU A 468 15.59 16.15 -0.11
C LEU A 468 14.98 16.63 -1.44
N LEU A 469 14.69 15.73 -2.38
CA LEU A 469 13.93 16.02 -3.61
C LEU A 469 12.53 16.57 -3.33
N LEU A 470 11.97 16.26 -2.15
CA LEU A 470 10.64 16.69 -1.72
C LEU A 470 10.58 18.11 -1.13
N MET A 471 11.72 18.78 -0.89
CA MET A 471 11.75 20.11 -0.27
C MET A 471 10.91 21.14 -1.04
N GLU A 472 10.87 21.05 -2.35
CA GLU A 472 10.06 21.90 -3.23
C GLU A 472 8.58 21.53 -3.13
N GLN A 473 8.25 20.25 -3.14
CA GLN A 473 6.87 19.74 -3.08
C GLN A 473 6.11 20.27 -1.87
N TYR A 474 6.78 20.38 -0.75
CA TYR A 474 6.20 20.89 0.50
C TYR A 474 6.34 22.41 0.67
N GLY A 475 6.88 23.12 -0.33
CA GLY A 475 6.98 24.59 -0.34
C GLY A 475 8.09 25.15 0.57
N PHE A 476 9.02 24.31 1.04
CA PHE A 476 10.14 24.78 1.84
C PHE A 476 11.10 25.65 1.02
N ILE A 477 11.29 25.30 -0.26
CA ILE A 477 12.17 26.01 -1.19
C ILE A 477 11.54 26.04 -2.59
N ASP A 478 11.76 27.10 -3.37
CA ASP A 478 11.25 27.20 -4.72
C ASP A 478 12.04 26.34 -5.71
N ALA A 479 11.38 25.79 -6.73
CA ALA A 479 12.00 25.02 -7.80
C ALA A 479 13.11 25.78 -8.54
N GLY A 480 12.97 27.09 -8.69
CA GLY A 480 13.96 27.97 -9.33
C GLY A 480 15.14 28.37 -8.43
N ASN A 481 15.17 27.96 -7.17
CA ASN A 481 16.25 28.30 -6.26
C ASN A 481 17.55 27.57 -6.63
N ASP A 482 18.65 28.31 -6.75
CA ASP A 482 19.96 27.77 -7.18
C ASP A 482 20.47 26.63 -6.27
N ARG A 483 20.27 26.75 -4.95
CA ARG A 483 20.64 25.67 -4.01
C ARG A 483 19.82 24.40 -4.23
N TYR A 484 18.51 24.52 -4.51
CA TYR A 484 17.68 23.36 -4.79
C TYR A 484 18.05 22.70 -6.11
N ILE A 485 18.23 23.48 -7.18
CA ILE A 485 18.65 22.95 -8.49
C ILE A 485 19.98 22.18 -8.38
N LYS A 486 20.96 22.73 -7.64
CA LYS A 486 22.25 22.06 -7.39
C LYS A 486 22.05 20.78 -6.60
N THR A 487 21.21 20.79 -5.57
CA THR A 487 20.89 19.61 -4.77
C THR A 487 20.26 18.49 -5.62
N VAL A 488 19.25 18.83 -6.44
CA VAL A 488 18.62 17.83 -7.36
C VAL A 488 19.65 17.20 -8.29
N LYS A 489 20.51 18.02 -8.91
CA LYS A 489 21.56 17.53 -9.80
C LYS A 489 22.57 16.65 -9.06
N ARG A 490 23.01 17.06 -7.87
CA ARG A 490 23.95 16.30 -7.06
C ARG A 490 23.36 14.94 -6.61
N ILE A 491 22.11 14.93 -6.14
CA ILE A 491 21.39 13.70 -5.78
C ILE A 491 21.31 12.77 -6.99
N LYS A 492 20.95 13.30 -8.16
CA LYS A 492 20.91 12.50 -9.39
C LYS A 492 22.28 11.91 -9.71
N ASP A 493 23.35 12.71 -9.68
CA ASP A 493 24.71 12.26 -10.02
C ASP A 493 25.21 11.15 -9.08
N GLU A 494 24.84 11.20 -7.81
CA GLU A 494 25.30 10.22 -6.81
C GLU A 494 24.38 9.02 -6.62
N LEU A 495 23.05 9.23 -6.65
CA LEU A 495 22.10 8.19 -6.29
C LEU A 495 21.37 7.55 -7.48
N TYR A 496 21.36 8.18 -8.67
CA TYR A 496 20.73 7.59 -9.85
C TYR A 496 21.69 6.62 -10.53
N HIS A 497 21.25 5.36 -10.64
CA HIS A 497 22.06 4.32 -11.23
C HIS A 497 21.19 3.40 -12.09
N ASN A 498 21.63 3.10 -13.30
CA ASN A 498 20.98 2.16 -14.22
C ASN A 498 19.43 2.35 -14.32
N GLY A 499 19.00 3.62 -14.43
CA GLY A 499 17.58 3.96 -14.59
C GLY A 499 16.75 4.03 -13.31
N LEU A 500 17.34 3.81 -12.15
CA LEU A 500 16.67 3.75 -10.85
C LEU A 500 17.44 4.56 -9.78
N MET A 501 16.80 4.82 -8.64
CA MET A 501 17.35 5.62 -7.54
C MET A 501 17.62 4.79 -6.29
N TYR A 502 18.80 4.98 -5.70
CA TYR A 502 19.02 4.65 -4.29
C TYR A 502 18.26 5.65 -3.39
N ARG A 503 17.80 5.19 -2.24
CA ARG A 503 17.30 6.08 -1.18
C ARG A 503 18.43 6.93 -0.59
N TYR A 504 19.59 6.32 -0.34
CA TYR A 504 20.88 6.89 0.06
C TYR A 504 21.99 5.84 -0.18
N LYS A 505 23.26 6.25 -0.09
CA LYS A 505 24.44 5.37 -0.21
C LYS A 505 25.34 5.49 1.02
N VAL A 506 24.81 5.13 2.17
CA VAL A 506 25.55 5.05 3.44
C VAL A 506 25.25 3.75 4.14
N ASP A 507 26.23 3.22 4.87
CA ASP A 507 25.99 2.09 5.75
C ASP A 507 24.97 2.47 6.83
N ASP A 508 23.93 1.67 6.92
CA ASP A 508 22.95 1.73 7.99
C ASP A 508 23.12 0.51 8.93
N ASP A 509 22.12 0.26 9.77
CA ASP A 509 22.13 -0.87 10.71
C ASP A 509 22.25 -2.26 10.05
N PHE A 510 22.09 -2.34 8.73
CA PHE A 510 22.03 -3.56 7.93
C PHE A 510 23.01 -3.54 6.74
N GLY A 511 23.95 -2.59 6.67
CA GLY A 511 24.87 -2.39 5.57
C GLY A 511 24.37 -1.38 4.52
N LEU A 512 25.05 -1.31 3.37
CA LEU A 512 24.62 -0.45 2.25
C LEU A 512 23.33 -0.99 1.64
N PRO A 513 22.32 -0.12 1.33
CA PRO A 513 21.19 -0.53 0.49
C PRO A 513 21.68 -1.03 -0.86
N SER A 514 21.21 -2.20 -1.28
CA SER A 514 21.60 -2.83 -2.55
C SER A 514 20.49 -2.78 -3.61
N SER A 515 19.26 -2.46 -3.22
CA SER A 515 18.10 -2.28 -4.09
C SER A 515 17.75 -0.82 -4.33
N ALA A 516 16.97 -0.57 -5.37
CA ALA A 516 16.39 0.74 -5.67
C ALA A 516 15.03 0.85 -4.98
N PHE A 517 14.87 1.82 -4.09
CA PHE A 517 13.58 2.12 -3.50
C PHE A 517 12.70 2.82 -4.54
N THR A 518 11.63 2.15 -4.99
CA THR A 518 10.85 2.55 -6.20
C THR A 518 10.37 4.00 -6.16
N ILE A 519 9.87 4.46 -5.01
CA ILE A 519 9.36 5.83 -4.84
C ILE A 519 10.42 6.89 -5.11
N CYS A 520 11.69 6.63 -4.79
CA CYS A 520 12.77 7.60 -4.98
C CYS A 520 12.97 7.97 -6.45
N THR A 521 12.74 7.02 -7.37
CA THR A 521 12.81 7.29 -8.82
C THR A 521 11.65 8.19 -9.26
N PHE A 522 10.45 8.02 -8.71
CA PHE A 522 9.33 8.94 -8.94
C PHE A 522 9.64 10.34 -8.38
N TRP A 523 10.23 10.45 -7.19
CA TRP A 523 10.63 11.75 -6.63
C TRP A 523 11.68 12.47 -7.49
N LEU A 524 12.67 11.74 -8.01
CA LEU A 524 13.62 12.33 -8.97
C LEU A 524 12.91 12.84 -10.22
N THR A 525 11.99 12.03 -10.77
CA THR A 525 11.22 12.43 -11.95
C THR A 525 10.44 13.72 -11.71
N ARG A 526 9.77 13.82 -10.56
CA ARG A 526 9.07 15.05 -10.16
C ARG A 526 10.03 16.23 -10.03
N ALA A 527 11.12 16.07 -9.29
CA ALA A 527 12.09 17.14 -9.07
C ALA A 527 12.71 17.65 -10.39
N LEU A 528 13.07 16.77 -11.32
CA LEU A 528 13.55 17.13 -12.65
C LEU A 528 12.48 17.90 -13.44
N PHE A 529 11.23 17.47 -13.40
CA PHE A 529 10.12 18.19 -14.04
C PHE A 529 9.99 19.62 -13.49
N MET A 530 10.06 19.79 -12.16
CA MET A 530 9.88 21.07 -11.49
C MET A 530 11.05 22.04 -11.75
N ILE A 531 12.29 21.57 -11.85
CA ILE A 531 13.45 22.42 -12.20
C ILE A 531 13.58 22.70 -13.72
N GLY A 532 12.62 22.23 -14.55
CA GLY A 532 12.53 22.50 -15.98
C GLY A 532 13.08 21.42 -16.90
N GLU A 533 13.66 20.34 -16.37
CA GLU A 533 14.22 19.20 -17.16
C GLU A 533 13.11 18.20 -17.58
N LYS A 534 12.01 18.76 -18.15
CA LYS A 534 10.76 18.00 -18.42
C LYS A 534 10.96 16.83 -19.39
N GLY A 535 11.85 16.95 -20.37
CA GLY A 535 12.12 15.90 -21.35
C GLY A 535 12.78 14.68 -20.71
N GLU A 536 13.75 14.89 -19.82
CA GLU A 536 14.39 13.83 -19.07
C GLU A 536 13.44 13.20 -18.06
N ALA A 537 12.69 14.02 -17.34
CA ALA A 537 11.68 13.57 -16.40
C ALA A 537 10.68 12.60 -17.05
N ARG A 538 10.13 12.96 -18.22
CA ARG A 538 9.19 12.09 -18.96
C ARG A 538 9.85 10.78 -19.38
N LYS A 539 11.08 10.82 -19.88
CA LYS A 539 11.82 9.62 -20.29
C LYS A 539 12.02 8.64 -19.12
N ILE A 540 12.41 9.15 -17.96
CA ILE A 540 12.58 8.31 -16.75
C ILE A 540 11.23 7.74 -16.31
N PHE A 541 10.16 8.54 -16.33
CA PHE A 541 8.82 8.09 -15.95
C PHE A 541 8.30 6.98 -16.87
N ASP A 542 8.34 7.20 -18.19
CA ASP A 542 7.88 6.20 -19.17
C ASP A 542 8.65 4.88 -19.05
N GLN A 543 9.95 4.96 -18.78
CA GLN A 543 10.77 3.78 -18.55
C GLN A 543 10.39 3.07 -17.24
N LEU A 544 10.21 3.81 -16.16
CA LEU A 544 9.83 3.23 -14.86
C LEU A 544 8.49 2.48 -14.93
N LEU A 545 7.52 3.01 -15.67
CA LEU A 545 6.22 2.33 -15.88
C LEU A 545 6.36 0.93 -16.50
N THR A 546 7.40 0.68 -17.29
CA THR A 546 7.66 -0.64 -17.91
C THR A 546 8.12 -1.70 -16.90
N TYR A 547 8.49 -1.31 -15.68
CA TYR A 547 8.96 -2.21 -14.62
C TYR A 547 7.84 -2.73 -13.72
N SER A 548 6.60 -2.27 -13.90
CA SER A 548 5.44 -2.87 -13.25
C SER A 548 5.26 -4.33 -13.65
N ASN A 549 4.56 -5.11 -12.83
CA ASN A 549 4.20 -6.46 -13.26
C ASN A 549 3.17 -6.43 -14.42
N HIS A 550 2.79 -7.62 -14.93
CA HIS A 550 1.85 -7.80 -16.04
C HIS A 550 0.46 -7.15 -15.80
N LEU A 551 0.15 -6.75 -14.58
CA LEU A 551 -1.12 -6.11 -14.18
C LEU A 551 -0.97 -4.63 -13.80
N GLY A 552 0.22 -4.03 -13.98
CA GLY A 552 0.49 -2.64 -13.64
C GLY A 552 0.65 -2.36 -12.14
N LEU A 553 1.04 -3.37 -11.36
CA LEU A 553 1.29 -3.24 -9.92
C LEU A 553 2.80 -3.12 -9.65
N PHE A 554 3.13 -2.39 -8.57
CA PHE A 554 4.49 -2.17 -8.09
C PHE A 554 4.69 -2.64 -6.66
N SER A 555 5.89 -3.16 -6.40
CA SER A 555 6.43 -3.43 -5.08
C SER A 555 7.17 -2.23 -4.50
N GLU A 556 7.76 -2.43 -3.33
CA GLU A 556 8.60 -1.48 -2.62
C GLU A 556 9.88 -1.16 -3.37
N ASP A 557 10.61 -2.18 -3.78
CA ASP A 557 11.93 -2.10 -4.37
C ASP A 557 12.01 -2.70 -5.76
N LEU A 558 13.03 -2.30 -6.50
CA LEU A 558 13.44 -2.85 -7.79
C LEU A 558 14.94 -3.19 -7.74
N ASP A 559 15.29 -4.33 -8.30
CA ASP A 559 16.70 -4.66 -8.53
C ASP A 559 17.31 -3.77 -9.61
N PHE A 560 18.48 -3.23 -9.36
CA PHE A 560 19.14 -2.29 -10.28
C PHE A 560 19.50 -2.90 -11.64
N GLU A 561 19.82 -4.18 -11.70
CA GLU A 561 20.28 -4.83 -12.94
C GLU A 561 19.12 -5.49 -13.68
N THR A 562 18.35 -6.32 -12.98
CA THR A 562 17.29 -7.13 -13.60
C THR A 562 15.97 -6.40 -13.73
N LYS A 563 15.77 -5.28 -13.00
CA LYS A 563 14.50 -4.55 -12.82
C LYS A 563 13.40 -5.39 -12.17
N ARG A 564 13.77 -6.50 -11.56
CA ARG A 564 12.87 -7.36 -10.82
C ARG A 564 12.32 -6.64 -9.61
N MET A 565 11.03 -6.80 -9.36
CA MET A 565 10.37 -6.30 -8.16
C MET A 565 10.78 -7.09 -6.92
N MET A 566 11.02 -6.39 -5.83
CA MET A 566 11.40 -6.89 -4.52
C MET A 566 10.73 -6.04 -3.44
N GLY A 567 10.86 -6.44 -2.16
CA GLY A 567 10.17 -5.78 -1.06
C GLY A 567 8.67 -6.06 -1.05
N ASN A 568 7.96 -5.52 -0.09
CA ASN A 568 6.55 -5.80 0.13
C ASN A 568 5.65 -5.32 -1.02
N PHE A 569 4.56 -6.07 -1.28
CA PHE A 569 3.76 -5.95 -2.50
C PHE A 569 2.25 -6.09 -2.25
N PRO A 570 1.39 -5.36 -3.02
CA PRO A 570 1.74 -4.11 -3.67
C PRO A 570 2.03 -3.04 -2.61
N GLN A 571 2.85 -2.04 -2.93
CA GLN A 571 3.19 -1.02 -1.95
C GLN A 571 2.45 0.30 -2.22
N ALA A 572 1.87 0.90 -1.16
CA ALA A 572 1.15 2.16 -1.24
C ALA A 572 2.02 3.30 -1.76
N TYR A 573 3.25 3.43 -1.26
CA TYR A 573 4.21 4.46 -1.68
C TYR A 573 4.47 4.48 -3.17
N SER A 574 4.74 3.32 -3.76
CA SER A 574 5.02 3.19 -5.19
C SER A 574 3.82 3.62 -6.03
N HIS A 575 2.60 3.23 -5.61
CA HIS A 575 1.38 3.57 -6.33
C HIS A 575 0.95 5.03 -6.19
N LEU A 576 1.08 5.64 -4.99
CA LEU A 576 0.78 7.06 -4.82
C LEU A 576 1.76 7.94 -5.61
N ALA A 577 3.05 7.62 -5.58
CA ALA A 577 4.06 8.40 -6.29
C ALA A 577 3.94 8.28 -7.82
N LEU A 578 3.52 7.10 -8.33
CA LEU A 578 3.14 6.94 -9.73
C LEU A 578 2.01 7.92 -10.10
N ILE A 579 0.95 7.98 -9.31
CA ILE A 579 -0.19 8.88 -9.56
C ILE A 579 0.29 10.33 -9.56
N ASP A 580 0.95 10.78 -8.50
CA ASP A 580 1.41 12.17 -8.35
C ASP A 580 2.33 12.59 -9.51
N THR A 581 3.21 11.68 -9.95
CA THR A 581 4.10 11.94 -11.08
C THR A 581 3.33 11.97 -12.41
N ALA A 582 2.38 11.05 -12.62
CA ALA A 582 1.57 11.01 -13.83
C ALA A 582 0.74 12.30 -14.00
N LEU A 583 0.24 12.87 -12.89
CA LEU A 583 -0.52 14.12 -12.91
C LEU A 583 0.29 15.32 -13.42
N LEU A 584 1.62 15.33 -13.28
CA LEU A 584 2.48 16.37 -13.83
C LEU A 584 2.52 16.40 -15.37
N PHE A 585 2.30 15.23 -15.98
CA PHE A 585 2.39 15.06 -17.44
C PHE A 585 1.03 15.02 -18.14
N SER A 586 -0.06 14.88 -17.39
CA SER A 586 -1.38 14.63 -17.95
C SER A 586 -2.37 15.75 -17.63
N GLU A 587 -3.15 16.14 -18.64
CA GLU A 587 -4.25 17.07 -18.48
C GLU A 587 -5.51 16.33 -18.06
N GLU A 588 -6.32 16.97 -17.21
CA GLU A 588 -7.63 16.45 -16.84
C GLU A 588 -8.54 16.36 -18.07
N ARG A 589 -9.15 15.18 -18.28
CA ARG A 589 -10.10 14.97 -19.35
C ARG A 589 -11.44 15.65 -18.99
N LYS A 590 -11.78 16.70 -19.70
CA LYS A 590 -13.09 17.35 -19.57
C LYS A 590 -14.15 16.48 -20.24
N TYR A 591 -14.99 15.82 -19.45
CA TYR A 591 -16.17 15.15 -19.98
C TYR A 591 -17.23 16.20 -20.35
N ILE A 592 -17.69 16.18 -21.61
CA ILE A 592 -18.97 16.79 -21.95
C ILE A 592 -20.03 15.79 -21.45
N ASN A 593 -20.53 16.00 -20.24
CA ASN A 593 -21.61 15.18 -19.70
C ASN A 593 -22.91 15.49 -20.45
N PHE A 594 -23.22 14.68 -21.45
CA PHE A 594 -24.55 14.70 -22.08
C PHE A 594 -25.63 13.98 -21.26
N ILE A 595 -25.25 13.26 -20.22
CA ILE A 595 -26.18 12.56 -19.32
C ILE A 595 -25.74 12.83 -17.88
N LYS A 596 -26.49 13.66 -17.16
CA LYS A 596 -26.47 13.63 -15.69
C LYS A 596 -27.29 12.43 -15.27
N PRO A 597 -26.73 11.51 -14.42
CA PRO A 597 -27.54 10.47 -13.81
C PRO A 597 -28.57 11.06 -12.86
#